data_d64e0c685facb04a94dd017731c7b4d3
#
_entry.id   d64e0c685facb04a94dd017731c7b4d3
#
_cell.length_a   1.000
_cell.length_b   1.000
_cell.length_c   1.000
_cell.angle_alpha   90.00
_cell.angle_beta   90.00
_cell.angle_gamma   90.00
#
_symmetry.space_group_name_H-M   'P 1'
#
loop_
_entity.id
_entity.type
_entity.pdbx_description
1 polymer ?
#
loop_
_entity_poly.entity_id
_entity_poly.type
_entity_poly.pdbx_seq_one_letter_code
_entity_poly.pdbx_strand_id
1 'polypeptide(L)'
;GFSVGKKIDKLGMRGSNTSELIFDNCEVPEDNILGNPGDGASILMSGLDFERVVLAAGPLGIMASALDIVIPYTQERKQFGKSIGQFQLIQGKIADMYTTLNACRSYVYAVASACDRGETTRKDAAGCILYAAEKATSITLDAIQILGGNGYTKDYPVERLLRDAKLYEIGAGTSEIRRMLIGREISEGN
;
A
#
# COMPACT_ATOMS: atom_id res chain seq x y z
N GLY A 1 23.71 23.31 9.63
CA GLY A 1 23.50 22.88 8.37
C GLY A 1 22.28 22.09 7.97
N PHE A 2 21.64 21.28 8.83
CA PHE A 2 20.43 20.55 8.50
C PHE A 2 19.16 21.32 8.88
N SER A 3 18.20 21.37 7.96
CA SER A 3 16.87 21.91 8.22
C SER A 3 15.79 21.17 7.44
N VAL A 4 14.53 21.35 7.84
CA VAL A 4 13.37 20.72 7.21
C VAL A 4 12.55 21.82 6.55
N GLY A 5 12.23 21.62 5.29
CA GLY A 5 11.39 22.52 4.51
C GLY A 5 9.93 22.54 4.93
N LYS A 6 9.11 23.28 4.19
CA LYS A 6 7.68 23.39 4.44
C LYS A 6 7.00 22.02 4.32
N LYS A 7 6.08 21.72 5.26
CA LYS A 7 5.22 20.53 5.19
C LYS A 7 4.41 20.52 3.89
N ILE A 8 4.50 19.43 3.16
CA ILE A 8 3.74 19.21 1.91
C ILE A 8 2.34 18.71 2.26
N ASP A 9 1.29 19.34 1.71
CA ASP A 9 -0.07 18.83 1.80
C ASP A 9 -0.26 17.70 0.79
N LYS A 10 -0.89 16.61 1.22
CA LYS A 10 -0.99 15.36 0.46
C LYS A 10 -2.43 14.90 0.33
N LEU A 11 -2.67 14.06 -0.67
CA LEU A 11 -3.95 13.38 -0.88
C LEU A 11 -4.33 12.50 0.31
N GLY A 12 -3.45 11.59 0.70
CA GLY A 12 -3.60 10.65 1.81
C GLY A 12 -2.36 10.62 2.71
N MET A 13 -2.31 9.66 3.65
CA MET A 13 -1.24 9.53 4.65
C MET A 13 -0.91 10.86 5.35
N ARG A 14 -1.96 11.64 5.64
CA ARG A 14 -1.81 13.02 6.15
C ARG A 14 -1.27 13.07 7.58
N GLY A 15 -1.33 11.96 8.30
CA GLY A 15 -0.72 11.80 9.62
C GLY A 15 0.82 11.71 9.58
N SER A 16 1.40 11.36 8.43
CA SER A 16 2.84 11.34 8.21
C SER A 16 3.30 12.67 7.60
N ASN A 17 4.31 13.31 8.18
CA ASN A 17 4.87 14.53 7.63
C ASN A 17 5.77 14.21 6.42
N THR A 18 5.66 15.04 5.40
CA THR A 18 6.51 14.98 4.20
C THR A 18 7.02 16.40 3.93
N SER A 19 8.32 16.54 3.77
CA SER A 19 9.00 17.84 3.57
C SER A 19 10.31 17.60 2.84
N GLU A 20 10.87 18.67 2.28
CA GLU A 20 12.24 18.65 1.77
C GLU A 20 13.22 18.58 2.97
N LEU A 21 14.31 17.84 2.78
CA LEU A 21 15.45 17.84 3.69
C LEU A 21 16.53 18.73 3.08
N ILE A 22 16.91 19.78 3.79
CA ILE A 22 17.84 20.79 3.31
C ILE A 22 19.16 20.64 4.08
N PHE A 23 20.25 20.47 3.34
CA PHE A 23 21.61 20.38 3.88
C PHE A 23 22.42 21.54 3.33
N ASP A 24 22.66 22.55 4.19
CA ASP A 24 23.44 23.74 3.85
C ASP A 24 24.70 23.78 4.73
N ASN A 25 25.85 23.48 4.12
CA ASN A 25 27.10 23.32 4.84
C ASN A 25 26.95 22.44 6.10
N CYS A 26 26.26 21.32 5.97
CA CYS A 26 25.97 20.42 7.07
C CYS A 26 27.19 19.56 7.37
N GLU A 27 27.87 19.89 8.47
CA GLU A 27 28.99 19.09 8.95
C GLU A 27 28.50 17.82 9.62
N VAL A 28 29.07 16.66 9.19
CA VAL A 28 28.77 15.34 9.73
C VAL A 28 30.08 14.71 10.22
N PRO A 29 30.18 14.26 11.49
CA PRO A 29 31.32 13.55 11.97
C PRO A 29 31.65 12.32 11.10
N GLU A 30 32.93 12.03 10.90
CA GLU A 30 33.39 10.91 10.07
C GLU A 30 32.86 9.57 10.57
N ASP A 31 32.73 9.39 11.89
CA ASP A 31 32.17 8.20 12.52
C ASP A 31 30.68 7.94 12.19
N ASN A 32 29.98 8.93 11.64
CA ASN A 32 28.59 8.80 11.19
C ASN A 32 28.45 8.41 9.72
N ILE A 33 29.55 8.15 9.02
CA ILE A 33 29.51 7.68 7.64
C ILE A 33 29.03 6.23 7.62
N LEU A 34 27.95 5.97 6.89
CA LEU A 34 27.46 4.62 6.63
C LEU A 34 28.09 4.09 5.34
N GLY A 35 28.92 3.03 5.44
CA GLY A 35 29.71 2.53 4.32
C GLY A 35 30.89 3.43 3.97
N ASN A 36 31.16 3.66 2.69
CA ASN A 36 32.23 4.54 2.24
C ASN A 36 31.65 5.79 1.55
N PRO A 37 32.42 6.88 1.47
CA PRO A 37 32.02 8.03 0.66
C PRO A 37 31.71 7.61 -0.79
N GLY A 38 30.52 7.92 -1.27
CA GLY A 38 30.03 7.53 -2.59
C GLY A 38 29.07 6.32 -2.61
N ASP A 39 28.97 5.54 -1.52
CA ASP A 39 28.12 4.34 -1.47
C ASP A 39 26.62 4.63 -1.23
N GLY A 40 26.22 5.88 -1.00
CA GLY A 40 24.87 6.24 -0.57
C GLY A 40 23.76 5.68 -1.45
N ALA A 41 23.95 5.70 -2.78
CA ALA A 41 22.94 5.15 -3.71
C ALA A 41 22.84 3.61 -3.59
N SER A 42 23.94 2.89 -3.48
CA SER A 42 23.94 1.43 -3.33
C SER A 42 23.34 0.99 -2.00
N ILE A 43 23.64 1.72 -0.92
CA ILE A 43 23.08 1.49 0.41
C ILE A 43 21.57 1.70 0.40
N LEU A 44 21.09 2.81 -0.19
CA LEU A 44 19.66 3.06 -0.34
C LEU A 44 18.96 1.93 -1.12
N MET A 45 19.54 1.52 -2.23
CA MET A 45 18.94 0.48 -3.09
C MET A 45 18.93 -0.91 -2.42
N SER A 46 19.87 -1.22 -1.55
CA SER A 46 19.95 -2.51 -0.86
C SER A 46 18.79 -2.77 0.10
N GLY A 47 18.20 -1.70 0.66
CA GLY A 47 17.05 -1.79 1.57
C GLY A 47 15.70 -1.93 0.88
N LEU A 48 15.60 -1.61 -0.42
CA LEU A 48 14.31 -1.48 -1.11
C LEU A 48 13.50 -2.79 -1.19
N ASP A 49 14.15 -3.93 -1.25
CA ASP A 49 13.42 -5.20 -1.35
C ASP A 49 12.74 -5.54 -0.02
N PHE A 50 13.42 -5.34 1.10
CA PHE A 50 12.82 -5.46 2.44
C PHE A 50 11.69 -4.42 2.63
N GLU A 51 11.93 -3.18 2.24
CA GLU A 51 10.93 -2.11 2.32
C GLU A 51 9.66 -2.49 1.56
N ARG A 52 9.77 -3.03 0.35
CA ARG A 52 8.63 -3.45 -0.47
C ARG A 52 7.81 -4.54 0.21
N VAL A 53 8.45 -5.53 0.81
CA VAL A 53 7.76 -6.61 1.52
C VAL A 53 7.04 -6.06 2.76
N VAL A 54 7.71 -5.24 3.57
CA VAL A 54 7.10 -4.62 4.77
C VAL A 54 5.95 -3.70 4.39
N LEU A 55 6.12 -2.85 3.39
CA LEU A 55 5.07 -1.94 2.91
C LEU A 55 3.84 -2.68 2.37
N ALA A 56 4.00 -3.90 1.84
CA ALA A 56 2.87 -4.69 1.34
C ALA A 56 1.84 -5.05 2.44
N ALA A 57 2.22 -4.99 3.72
CA ALA A 57 1.29 -5.18 4.84
C ALA A 57 0.27 -4.04 4.97
N GLY A 58 0.64 -2.81 4.57
CA GLY A 58 -0.28 -1.66 4.63
C GLY A 58 -1.54 -1.83 3.79
N PRO A 59 -1.43 -2.17 2.49
CA PRO A 59 -2.56 -2.52 1.65
C PRO A 59 -3.45 -3.63 2.22
N LEU A 60 -2.88 -4.66 2.86
CA LEU A 60 -3.66 -5.71 3.52
C LEU A 60 -4.51 -5.14 4.66
N GLY A 61 -3.93 -4.28 5.49
CA GLY A 61 -4.66 -3.60 6.57
C GLY A 61 -5.78 -2.71 6.04
N ILE A 62 -5.54 -1.97 4.97
CA ILE A 62 -6.55 -1.14 4.30
C ILE A 62 -7.71 -1.99 3.77
N MET A 63 -7.42 -3.09 3.09
CA MET A 63 -8.45 -4.01 2.57
C MET A 63 -9.27 -4.66 3.69
N ALA A 64 -8.62 -5.08 4.77
CA ALA A 64 -9.29 -5.62 5.94
C ALA A 64 -10.21 -4.59 6.60
N SER A 65 -9.72 -3.37 6.84
CA SER A 65 -10.50 -2.27 7.39
C SER A 65 -11.70 -1.89 6.51
N ALA A 66 -11.56 -1.95 5.19
CA ALA A 66 -12.66 -1.71 4.27
C ALA A 66 -13.78 -2.75 4.45
N LEU A 67 -13.43 -4.03 4.58
CA LEU A 67 -14.40 -5.10 4.85
C LEU A 67 -15.05 -4.97 6.22
N ASP A 68 -14.29 -4.61 7.26
CA ASP A 68 -14.81 -4.40 8.63
C ASP A 68 -15.85 -3.27 8.68
N ILE A 69 -15.79 -2.32 7.75
CA ILE A 69 -16.79 -1.25 7.62
C ILE A 69 -17.98 -1.70 6.77
N VAL A 70 -17.70 -2.32 5.63
CA VAL A 70 -18.71 -2.70 4.63
C VAL A 70 -19.66 -3.76 5.17
N ILE A 71 -19.14 -4.80 5.83
CA ILE A 71 -19.95 -5.94 6.25
C ILE A 71 -21.08 -5.51 7.20
N PRO A 72 -20.83 -4.86 8.37
CA PRO A 72 -21.91 -4.43 9.24
C PRO A 72 -22.82 -3.40 8.58
N TYR A 73 -22.26 -2.45 7.81
CA TYR A 73 -23.09 -1.47 7.10
C TYR A 73 -24.12 -2.13 6.19
N THR A 74 -23.73 -3.15 5.42
CA THR A 74 -24.64 -3.85 4.51
C THR A 74 -25.72 -4.66 5.22
N GLN A 75 -25.49 -5.07 6.45
CA GLN A 75 -26.47 -5.76 7.30
C GLN A 75 -27.50 -4.79 7.88
N GLU A 76 -27.08 -3.61 8.29
CA GLU A 76 -27.92 -2.60 8.96
C GLU A 76 -28.70 -1.73 7.97
N ARG A 77 -28.05 -1.28 6.90
CA ARG A 77 -28.66 -0.38 5.90
C ARG A 77 -29.76 -1.08 5.13
N LYS A 78 -30.95 -0.52 5.13
CA LYS A 78 -32.12 -1.06 4.43
C LYS A 78 -32.53 -0.17 3.26
N GLN A 79 -32.86 -0.78 2.15
CA GLN A 79 -33.50 -0.16 0.98
C GLN A 79 -34.42 -1.20 0.32
N PHE A 80 -35.51 -0.72 -0.31
CA PHE A 80 -36.49 -1.58 -0.96
C PHE A 80 -37.01 -2.71 -0.04
N GLY A 81 -37.20 -2.39 1.24
CA GLY A 81 -37.81 -3.28 2.23
C GLY A 81 -36.89 -4.33 2.86
N LYS A 82 -35.59 -4.37 2.51
CA LYS A 82 -34.63 -5.35 3.05
C LYS A 82 -33.23 -4.75 3.23
N SER A 83 -32.34 -5.45 3.97
CA SER A 83 -30.96 -5.02 4.10
C SER A 83 -30.25 -5.07 2.73
N ILE A 84 -29.35 -4.11 2.47
CA ILE A 84 -28.68 -4.05 1.17
C ILE A 84 -27.75 -5.25 0.94
N GLY A 85 -27.26 -5.91 1.99
CA GLY A 85 -26.50 -7.15 1.91
C GLY A 85 -27.28 -8.34 1.32
N GLN A 86 -28.60 -8.23 1.15
CA GLN A 86 -29.43 -9.24 0.50
C GLN A 86 -29.53 -9.05 -1.03
N PHE A 87 -28.94 -8.01 -1.59
CA PHE A 87 -28.91 -7.82 -3.03
C PHE A 87 -27.68 -8.50 -3.64
N GLN A 88 -27.89 -9.27 -4.70
CA GLN A 88 -26.83 -10.07 -5.34
C GLN A 88 -25.64 -9.23 -5.84
N LEU A 89 -25.90 -8.01 -6.35
CA LEU A 89 -24.84 -7.10 -6.78
C LEU A 89 -23.95 -6.64 -5.61
N ILE A 90 -24.49 -6.50 -4.40
CA ILE A 90 -23.72 -6.20 -3.19
C ILE A 90 -22.96 -7.45 -2.71
N GLN A 91 -23.64 -8.61 -2.72
CA GLN A 91 -23.01 -9.88 -2.36
C GLN A 91 -21.82 -10.20 -3.27
N GLY A 92 -21.94 -9.95 -4.58
CA GLY A 92 -20.83 -10.09 -5.52
C GLY A 92 -19.64 -9.23 -5.16
N LYS A 93 -19.83 -7.95 -4.89
CA LYS A 93 -18.75 -7.05 -4.45
C LYS A 93 -18.09 -7.52 -3.15
N ILE A 94 -18.85 -7.93 -2.15
CA ILE A 94 -18.30 -8.43 -0.88
C ILE A 94 -17.49 -9.72 -1.13
N ALA A 95 -17.95 -10.61 -1.98
CA ALA A 95 -17.24 -11.84 -2.35
C ALA A 95 -15.90 -11.52 -3.03
N ASP A 96 -15.89 -10.56 -3.97
CA ASP A 96 -14.68 -10.12 -4.67
C ASP A 96 -13.69 -9.44 -3.70
N MET A 97 -14.17 -8.59 -2.79
CA MET A 97 -13.35 -7.96 -1.75
C MET A 97 -12.71 -9.00 -0.83
N TYR A 98 -13.49 -9.97 -0.36
CA TYR A 98 -13.02 -11.04 0.52
C TYR A 98 -11.98 -11.94 -0.13
N THR A 99 -12.25 -12.43 -1.33
CA THR A 99 -11.34 -13.33 -2.06
C THR A 99 -10.05 -12.61 -2.45
N THR A 100 -10.15 -11.34 -2.86
CA THR A 100 -8.98 -10.51 -3.19
C THR A 100 -8.08 -10.28 -1.97
N LEU A 101 -8.66 -9.92 -0.82
CA LEU A 101 -7.89 -9.78 0.43
C LEU A 101 -7.14 -11.07 0.78
N ASN A 102 -7.80 -12.23 0.70
CA ASN A 102 -7.17 -13.50 1.06
C ASN A 102 -6.09 -13.91 0.05
N ALA A 103 -6.28 -13.67 -1.23
CA ALA A 103 -5.25 -13.87 -2.25
C ALA A 103 -4.01 -12.98 -2.00
N CYS A 104 -4.23 -11.68 -1.75
CA CYS A 104 -3.16 -10.76 -1.40
C CYS A 104 -2.43 -11.18 -0.11
N ARG A 105 -3.17 -11.56 0.93
CA ARG A 105 -2.61 -12.01 2.22
C ARG A 105 -1.73 -13.24 2.02
N SER A 106 -2.19 -14.23 1.29
CA SER A 106 -1.42 -15.44 1.01
C SER A 106 -0.13 -15.14 0.28
N TYR A 107 -0.17 -14.26 -0.73
CA TYR A 107 1.02 -13.86 -1.49
C TYR A 107 2.00 -13.09 -0.62
N VAL A 108 1.54 -12.05 0.07
CA VAL A 108 2.41 -11.22 0.93
C VAL A 108 3.06 -12.07 2.04
N TYR A 109 2.31 -12.96 2.68
CA TYR A 109 2.85 -13.80 3.75
C TYR A 109 3.84 -14.85 3.23
N ALA A 110 3.62 -15.39 2.02
CA ALA A 110 4.57 -16.30 1.39
C ALA A 110 5.92 -15.59 1.12
N VAL A 111 5.86 -14.36 0.58
CA VAL A 111 7.07 -13.56 0.31
C VAL A 111 7.74 -13.12 1.61
N ALA A 112 6.99 -12.70 2.63
CA ALA A 112 7.52 -12.32 3.93
C ALA A 112 8.24 -13.51 4.60
N SER A 113 7.65 -14.72 4.56
CA SER A 113 8.28 -15.92 5.08
C SER A 113 9.57 -16.31 4.32
N ALA A 114 9.60 -16.09 3.01
CA ALA A 114 10.83 -16.27 2.22
C ALA A 114 11.89 -15.23 2.60
N CYS A 115 11.46 -13.99 2.87
CA CYS A 115 12.33 -12.92 3.36
C CYS A 115 13.02 -13.28 4.68
N ASP A 116 12.27 -13.85 5.64
CA ASP A 116 12.82 -14.29 6.93
C ASP A 116 13.89 -15.38 6.78
N ARG A 117 13.81 -16.18 5.70
CA ARG A 117 14.81 -17.22 5.39
C ARG A 117 15.95 -16.73 4.49
N GLY A 118 15.94 -15.46 4.07
CA GLY A 118 16.91 -14.91 3.12
C GLY A 118 16.74 -15.42 1.69
N GLU A 119 15.58 -15.92 1.33
CA GLU A 119 15.26 -16.52 0.01
C GLU A 119 14.47 -15.58 -0.90
N THR A 120 14.14 -14.37 -0.44
CA THR A 120 13.35 -13.40 -1.21
C THR A 120 14.13 -12.89 -2.41
N THR A 121 13.48 -12.89 -3.57
CA THR A 121 14.00 -12.26 -4.77
C THR A 121 13.43 -10.85 -4.91
N ARG A 122 14.13 -10.00 -5.67
CA ARG A 122 13.65 -8.65 -5.98
C ARG A 122 12.32 -8.65 -6.72
N LYS A 123 12.11 -9.61 -7.65
CA LYS A 123 10.85 -9.77 -8.38
C LYS A 123 9.68 -10.16 -7.46
N ASP A 124 9.92 -11.01 -6.47
CA ASP A 124 8.88 -11.42 -5.52
C ASP A 124 8.51 -10.28 -4.58
N ALA A 125 9.50 -9.56 -4.06
CA ALA A 125 9.29 -8.37 -3.24
C ALA A 125 8.51 -7.28 -4.00
N ALA A 126 8.87 -7.03 -5.27
CA ALA A 126 8.15 -6.09 -6.12
C ALA A 126 6.73 -6.59 -6.46
N GLY A 127 6.57 -7.88 -6.72
CA GLY A 127 5.30 -8.50 -7.11
C GLY A 127 4.25 -8.45 -6.02
N CYS A 128 4.62 -8.78 -4.78
CA CYS A 128 3.66 -8.80 -3.68
C CYS A 128 3.08 -7.41 -3.38
N ILE A 129 3.93 -6.36 -3.34
CA ILE A 129 3.43 -4.99 -3.12
C ILE A 129 2.69 -4.44 -4.34
N LEU A 130 3.14 -4.75 -5.56
CA LEU A 130 2.44 -4.35 -6.78
C LEU A 130 0.99 -4.82 -6.76
N TYR A 131 0.80 -6.12 -6.52
CA TYR A 131 -0.52 -6.72 -6.51
C TYR A 131 -1.38 -6.19 -5.36
N ALA A 132 -0.86 -6.19 -4.14
CA ALA A 132 -1.60 -5.74 -2.97
C ALA A 132 -1.99 -4.27 -3.05
N ALA A 133 -1.11 -3.38 -3.54
CA ALA A 133 -1.38 -1.95 -3.67
C ALA A 133 -2.54 -1.65 -4.63
N GLU A 134 -2.49 -2.21 -5.84
CA GLU A 134 -3.54 -2.01 -6.85
C GLU A 134 -4.89 -2.59 -6.38
N LYS A 135 -4.85 -3.76 -5.72
CA LYS A 135 -6.06 -4.38 -5.17
C LYS A 135 -6.65 -3.60 -4.01
N ALA A 136 -5.84 -2.98 -3.15
CA ALA A 136 -6.34 -2.12 -2.09
C ALA A 136 -7.09 -0.90 -2.65
N THR A 137 -6.59 -0.26 -3.69
CA THR A 137 -7.29 0.84 -4.37
C THR A 137 -8.63 0.36 -4.94
N SER A 138 -8.65 -0.78 -5.62
CA SER A 138 -9.89 -1.35 -6.18
C SER A 138 -10.92 -1.66 -5.09
N ILE A 139 -10.51 -2.32 -4.01
CA ILE A 139 -11.40 -2.68 -2.88
C ILE A 139 -11.94 -1.44 -2.18
N THR A 140 -11.15 -0.40 -1.99
CA THR A 140 -11.60 0.82 -1.34
C THR A 140 -12.58 1.61 -2.21
N LEU A 141 -12.45 1.57 -3.53
CA LEU A 141 -13.46 2.09 -4.46
C LEU A 141 -14.79 1.32 -4.34
N ASP A 142 -14.74 -0.01 -4.26
CA ASP A 142 -15.93 -0.82 -4.04
C ASP A 142 -16.57 -0.56 -2.68
N ALA A 143 -15.77 -0.36 -1.63
CA ALA A 143 -16.27 0.01 -0.32
C ALA A 143 -17.05 1.34 -0.33
N ILE A 144 -16.51 2.38 -0.98
CA ILE A 144 -17.19 3.66 -1.19
C ILE A 144 -18.50 3.43 -1.97
N GLN A 145 -18.44 2.65 -3.04
CA GLN A 145 -19.61 2.38 -3.88
C GLN A 145 -20.71 1.63 -3.13
N ILE A 146 -20.37 0.67 -2.27
CA ILE A 146 -21.34 -0.06 -1.43
C ILE A 146 -22.01 0.86 -0.42
N LEU A 147 -21.29 1.78 0.19
CA LEU A 147 -21.83 2.75 1.12
C LEU A 147 -22.64 3.86 0.41
N GLY A 148 -22.50 4.01 -0.90
CA GLY A 148 -23.19 5.02 -1.68
C GLY A 148 -22.88 6.44 -1.21
N GLY A 149 -23.90 7.30 -1.06
CA GLY A 149 -23.70 8.68 -0.60
C GLY A 149 -22.94 8.79 0.72
N ASN A 150 -23.16 7.86 1.66
CA ASN A 150 -22.43 7.81 2.94
C ASN A 150 -20.93 7.55 2.74
N GLY A 151 -20.55 6.72 1.77
CA GLY A 151 -19.16 6.47 1.44
C GLY A 151 -18.42 7.67 0.84
N TYR A 152 -19.18 8.65 0.32
CA TYR A 152 -18.63 9.88 -0.26
C TYR A 152 -18.45 11.00 0.78
N THR A 153 -18.94 10.80 2.00
CA THR A 153 -18.78 11.73 3.12
C THR A 153 -17.59 11.35 4.00
N LYS A 154 -17.19 12.27 4.88
CA LYS A 154 -16.14 11.99 5.89
C LYS A 154 -16.68 11.30 7.15
N ASP A 155 -17.97 11.00 7.22
CA ASP A 155 -18.58 10.31 8.35
C ASP A 155 -18.16 8.84 8.43
N TYR A 156 -17.81 8.28 7.28
CA TYR A 156 -17.25 6.94 7.16
C TYR A 156 -15.80 6.98 6.66
N PRO A 157 -14.90 6.20 7.25
CA PRO A 157 -13.46 6.30 6.92
C PRO A 157 -13.07 5.68 5.58
N VAL A 158 -14.01 5.13 4.79
CA VAL A 158 -13.71 4.49 3.50
C VAL A 158 -13.06 5.45 2.48
N GLU A 159 -13.45 6.73 2.51
CA GLU A 159 -12.84 7.76 1.65
C GLU A 159 -11.37 7.99 1.99
N ARG A 160 -11.02 7.96 3.29
CA ARG A 160 -9.64 8.06 3.75
C ARG A 160 -8.84 6.82 3.36
N LEU A 161 -9.41 5.63 3.51
CA LEU A 161 -8.77 4.38 3.10
C LEU A 161 -8.40 4.41 1.62
N LEU A 162 -9.26 4.94 0.74
CA LEU A 162 -8.96 5.11 -0.68
C LEU A 162 -7.77 6.07 -0.90
N ARG A 163 -7.79 7.23 -0.24
CA ARG A 163 -6.71 8.21 -0.38
C ARG A 163 -5.37 7.67 0.12
N ASP A 164 -5.40 6.91 1.20
CA ASP A 164 -4.21 6.28 1.79
C ASP A 164 -3.72 5.11 0.93
N ALA A 165 -4.62 4.30 0.37
CA ALA A 165 -4.27 3.19 -0.52
C ALA A 165 -3.47 3.65 -1.74
N LYS A 166 -3.80 4.81 -2.30
CA LYS A 166 -3.13 5.31 -3.51
C LYS A 166 -1.63 5.54 -3.35
N LEU A 167 -1.17 5.84 -2.13
CA LEU A 167 0.26 6.00 -1.88
C LEU A 167 1.05 4.72 -2.19
N TYR A 168 0.50 3.55 -1.90
CA TYR A 168 1.20 2.27 -2.08
C TYR A 168 1.43 1.89 -3.55
N GLU A 169 0.72 2.50 -4.48
CA GLU A 169 1.00 2.36 -5.91
C GLU A 169 2.16 3.26 -6.38
N ILE A 170 2.60 4.21 -5.55
CA ILE A 170 3.58 5.25 -5.90
C ILE A 170 4.87 5.07 -5.07
N GLY A 171 4.75 4.84 -3.77
CA GLY A 171 5.88 4.75 -2.82
C GLY A 171 6.72 3.49 -3.02
N ALA A 172 8.01 3.55 -2.68
CA ALA A 172 9.00 2.47 -2.88
C ALA A 172 9.10 1.98 -4.35
N GLY A 173 8.91 2.90 -5.29
CA GLY A 173 8.82 2.68 -6.74
C GLY A 173 7.37 2.52 -7.19
N THR A 174 7.02 3.21 -8.29
CA THR A 174 5.66 3.16 -8.83
C THR A 174 5.29 1.76 -9.33
N SER A 175 3.99 1.52 -9.52
CA SER A 175 3.48 0.27 -10.12
C SER A 175 4.16 -0.05 -11.45
N GLU A 176 4.47 0.97 -12.26
CA GLU A 176 5.17 0.83 -13.54
C GLU A 176 6.62 0.39 -13.35
N ILE A 177 7.34 1.00 -12.41
CA ILE A 177 8.72 0.63 -12.07
C ILE A 177 8.78 -0.81 -11.56
N ARG A 178 7.84 -1.23 -10.72
CA ARG A 178 7.76 -2.61 -10.24
C ARG A 178 7.54 -3.60 -11.38
N ARG A 179 6.62 -3.28 -12.32
CA ARG A 179 6.39 -4.10 -13.53
C ARG A 179 7.63 -4.21 -14.40
N MET A 180 8.30 -3.08 -14.65
CA MET A 180 9.54 -3.06 -15.42
C MET A 180 10.61 -3.94 -14.77
N LEU A 181 10.78 -3.85 -13.45
CA LEU A 181 11.75 -4.61 -12.68
C LEU A 181 11.45 -6.12 -12.76
N ILE A 182 10.20 -6.51 -12.51
CA ILE A 182 9.77 -7.92 -12.59
C ILE A 182 9.98 -8.47 -13.99
N GLY A 183 9.52 -7.73 -15.01
CA GLY A 183 9.63 -8.13 -16.41
C GLY A 183 11.08 -8.31 -16.85
N ARG A 184 11.97 -7.39 -16.43
CA ARG A 184 13.41 -7.49 -16.72
C ARG A 184 14.02 -8.73 -16.10
N GLU A 185 13.84 -8.96 -14.80
CA GLU A 185 14.44 -10.12 -14.12
C GLU A 185 13.97 -11.45 -14.71
N ILE A 186 12.69 -11.57 -15.06
CA ILE A 186 12.15 -12.78 -15.70
C ILE A 186 12.76 -12.97 -17.10
N SER A 187 12.89 -11.88 -17.88
CA SER A 187 13.40 -11.95 -19.25
C SER A 187 14.90 -12.17 -19.33
N GLU A 188 15.66 -11.72 -18.36
CA GLU A 188 17.12 -11.88 -18.29
C GLU A 188 17.54 -13.20 -17.61
N GLY A 189 16.58 -13.97 -17.09
CA GLY A 189 16.85 -15.28 -16.48
C GLY A 189 17.52 -15.22 -15.10
N ASN A 190 17.35 -14.10 -14.38
CA ASN A 190 17.88 -13.87 -13.03
C ASN A 190 16.83 -14.20 -11.94
#